data_dd16cc3ade268a6aa448411a4a3855bc
#
_entry.id   dd16cc3ade268a6aa448411a4a3855bc
#
_cell.length_a   1.000
_cell.length_b   1.000
_cell.length_c   1.000
_cell.angle_alpha   90.00
_cell.angle_beta   90.00
_cell.angle_gamma   90.00
#
_symmetry.space_group_name_H-M   'P 1'
#
loop_
_entity.id
_entity.type
_entity.pdbx_description
1 polymer ?
#
loop_
_entity_poly.entity_id
_entity_poly.type
_entity_poly.pdbx_seq_one_letter_code
_entity_poly.pdbx_strand_id
1 'polypeptide(L)'
;MKEKKINCPVCGNGKLKSTKVPYEVYGIKLGDFPAQICTKCNEEWFNEQTSKEIEKIEKEKGLFGLSKKSKISYSGNSLMVRIPEQIATFMHLKKENGIIIHPEGRNKFVVEIEA
;
A
#
# COMPACT_ATOMS: atom_id res chain seq x y z
N MET A 1 -0.23 -30.62 -2.39
CA MET A 1 -1.35 -30.23 -3.25
C MET A 1 -0.84 -29.94 -4.65
N LYS A 2 -1.38 -30.58 -5.65
CA LYS A 2 -0.96 -30.35 -7.03
C LYS A 2 -1.36 -28.97 -7.49
N GLU A 3 -0.38 -28.22 -7.95
CA GLU A 3 -0.67 -26.96 -8.58
C GLU A 3 -1.43 -27.18 -9.88
N LYS A 4 -2.61 -26.64 -9.94
CA LYS A 4 -3.33 -26.59 -11.20
C LYS A 4 -2.66 -25.51 -12.04
N LYS A 5 -2.12 -25.91 -13.18
CA LYS A 5 -1.65 -24.95 -14.18
C LYS A 5 -2.87 -24.27 -14.79
N ILE A 6 -3.28 -23.20 -14.16
CA ILE A 6 -4.43 -22.43 -14.61
C ILE A 6 -3.89 -21.26 -15.42
N ASN A 7 -4.53 -20.99 -16.55
CA ASN A 7 -4.20 -19.81 -17.33
C ASN A 7 -4.55 -18.56 -16.54
N CYS A 8 -3.75 -17.52 -16.71
CA CYS A 8 -3.99 -16.24 -16.05
C CYS A 8 -5.38 -15.68 -16.41
N PRO A 9 -6.24 -15.37 -15.45
CA PRO A 9 -7.57 -14.83 -15.75
C PRO A 9 -7.56 -13.39 -16.27
N VAL A 10 -6.44 -12.68 -16.13
CA VAL A 10 -6.32 -11.29 -16.58
C VAL A 10 -5.90 -11.22 -18.05
N CYS A 11 -4.78 -11.85 -18.42
CA CYS A 11 -4.29 -11.80 -19.80
C CYS A 11 -4.68 -13.02 -20.65
N GLY A 12 -5.09 -14.11 -20.02
CA GLY A 12 -5.48 -15.33 -20.70
C GLY A 12 -4.37 -16.13 -21.37
N ASN A 13 -3.17 -15.58 -21.45
CA ASN A 13 -2.06 -16.16 -22.21
C ASN A 13 -0.91 -16.68 -21.35
N GLY A 14 -0.77 -16.18 -20.13
CA GLY A 14 0.27 -16.61 -19.21
C GLY A 14 -0.19 -17.74 -18.32
N LYS A 15 0.77 -18.43 -17.71
CA LYS A 15 0.49 -19.45 -16.71
C LYS A 15 0.84 -18.92 -15.33
N LEU A 16 0.14 -19.39 -14.32
CA LEU A 16 0.41 -18.99 -12.95
C LEU A 16 1.54 -19.86 -12.37
N LYS A 17 2.53 -19.18 -11.81
CA LYS A 17 3.69 -19.82 -11.18
C LYS A 17 3.70 -19.50 -9.70
N SER A 18 3.88 -20.51 -8.85
CA SER A 18 3.99 -20.32 -7.40
C SER A 18 5.39 -19.86 -7.03
N THR A 19 5.48 -18.82 -6.23
CA THR A 19 6.74 -18.28 -5.73
C THR A 19 6.46 -17.46 -4.46
N LYS A 20 7.52 -16.97 -3.83
CA LYS A 20 7.39 -16.04 -2.73
C LYS A 20 7.71 -14.64 -3.24
N VAL A 21 6.88 -13.68 -2.85
CA VAL A 21 7.08 -12.29 -3.24
C VAL A 21 7.14 -11.39 -2.01
N PRO A 22 7.93 -10.32 -2.05
CA PRO A 22 7.93 -9.34 -0.97
C PRO A 22 6.62 -8.55 -1.03
N TYR A 23 6.09 -8.25 0.14
CA TYR A 23 4.87 -7.44 0.25
C TYR A 23 5.15 -6.21 1.09
N GLU A 24 4.84 -5.06 0.52
CA GLU A 24 5.00 -3.76 1.18
C GLU A 24 3.68 -3.02 1.24
N VAL A 25 3.48 -2.32 2.34
CA VAL A 25 2.35 -1.41 2.51
C VAL A 25 2.90 -0.09 3.02
N TYR A 26 2.60 0.99 2.31
CA TYR A 26 3.05 2.34 2.66
C TYR A 26 4.57 2.43 2.86
N GLY A 27 5.33 1.74 2.01
CA GLY A 27 6.79 1.72 2.08
C GLY A 27 7.37 0.84 3.18
N ILE A 28 6.54 0.09 3.89
CA ILE A 28 6.97 -0.79 4.99
C ILE A 28 6.85 -2.24 4.54
N LYS A 29 7.98 -2.95 4.54
CA LYS A 29 8.00 -4.36 4.16
C LYS A 29 7.43 -5.22 5.27
N LEU A 30 6.42 -6.03 4.94
CA LEU A 30 5.79 -6.96 5.88
C LEU A 30 6.43 -8.34 5.87
N GLY A 31 7.13 -8.70 4.80
CA GLY A 31 7.77 -9.99 4.64
C GLY A 31 7.60 -10.54 3.25
N ASP A 32 8.04 -11.78 3.06
CA ASP A 32 7.87 -12.51 1.81
C ASP A 32 6.75 -13.52 1.98
N PHE A 33 5.80 -13.53 1.06
CA PHE A 33 4.61 -14.37 1.15
C PHE A 33 4.43 -15.22 -0.09
N PRO A 34 3.90 -16.45 0.05
CA PRO A 34 3.62 -17.27 -1.11
C PRO A 34 2.54 -16.63 -1.99
N ALA A 35 2.80 -16.59 -3.27
CA ALA A 35 1.92 -15.98 -4.26
C ALA A 35 1.99 -16.76 -5.57
N GLN A 36 0.99 -16.53 -6.42
CA GLN A 36 1.02 -17.00 -7.80
C GLN A 36 1.22 -15.80 -8.70
N ILE A 37 2.18 -15.92 -9.62
CA ILE A 37 2.51 -14.85 -10.56
C ILE A 37 2.27 -15.34 -11.97
N CYS A 38 1.63 -14.53 -12.80
CA CYS A 38 1.50 -14.79 -14.21
C CYS A 38 2.86 -14.65 -14.92
N THR A 39 3.20 -15.61 -15.77
CA THR A 39 4.47 -15.60 -16.48
C THR A 39 4.55 -14.53 -17.58
N LYS A 40 3.44 -13.93 -17.97
CA LYS A 40 3.39 -12.92 -19.01
C LYS A 40 3.05 -11.53 -18.53
N CYS A 41 1.94 -11.35 -17.81
CA CYS A 41 1.53 -10.02 -17.36
C CYS A 41 2.05 -9.67 -15.97
N ASN A 42 2.73 -10.59 -15.29
CA ASN A 42 3.28 -10.41 -13.95
C ASN A 42 2.27 -10.07 -12.86
N GLU A 43 0.98 -10.36 -13.11
CA GLU A 43 -0.05 -10.16 -12.10
C GLU A 43 0.16 -11.15 -10.95
N GLU A 44 -0.02 -10.67 -9.72
CA GLU A 44 0.21 -11.46 -8.51
C GLU A 44 -1.11 -11.77 -7.81
N TRP A 45 -1.24 -13.00 -7.31
CA TRP A 45 -2.39 -13.40 -6.50
C TRP A 45 -1.94 -14.10 -5.24
N PHE A 46 -2.58 -13.73 -4.12
CA PHE A 46 -2.42 -14.42 -2.85
C PHE A 46 -3.66 -15.29 -2.61
N ASN A 47 -3.46 -16.45 -1.98
CA ASN A 47 -4.61 -17.27 -1.57
C ASN A 47 -5.27 -16.62 -0.34
N GLU A 48 -6.44 -17.12 0.04
CA GLU A 48 -7.21 -16.58 1.15
C GLU A 48 -6.44 -16.62 2.48
N GLN A 49 -5.75 -17.71 2.74
CA GLN A 49 -4.96 -17.89 3.96
C GLN A 49 -3.83 -16.87 4.04
N THR A 50 -3.09 -16.68 2.95
CA THR A 50 -2.01 -15.70 2.88
C THR A 50 -2.55 -14.29 3.03
N SER A 51 -3.67 -13.97 2.41
CA SER A 51 -4.31 -12.67 2.54
C SER A 51 -4.70 -12.37 3.98
N LYS A 52 -5.19 -13.36 4.71
CA LYS A 52 -5.52 -13.22 6.14
C LYS A 52 -4.28 -13.00 6.99
N GLU A 53 -3.17 -13.66 6.68
CA GLU A 53 -1.92 -13.46 7.39
C GLU A 53 -1.39 -12.04 7.18
N ILE A 54 -1.44 -11.55 5.95
CA ILE A 54 -1.03 -10.18 5.61
C ILE A 54 -1.88 -9.18 6.38
N GLU A 55 -3.20 -9.35 6.38
CA GLU A 55 -4.13 -8.49 7.10
C GLU A 55 -3.83 -8.47 8.60
N LYS A 56 -3.54 -9.63 9.18
CA LYS A 56 -3.19 -9.73 10.60
C LYS A 56 -1.92 -8.94 10.92
N ILE A 57 -0.90 -9.05 10.07
CA ILE A 57 0.36 -8.30 10.25
C ILE A 57 0.12 -6.81 10.08
N GLU A 58 -0.69 -6.41 9.12
CA GLU A 58 -1.05 -4.99 8.93
C GLU A 58 -1.73 -4.42 10.18
N LYS A 59 -2.66 -5.16 10.77
CA LYS A 59 -3.34 -4.74 11.99
C LYS A 59 -2.38 -4.65 13.17
N GLU A 60 -1.48 -5.60 13.33
CA GLU A 60 -0.48 -5.59 14.40
C GLU A 60 0.46 -4.41 14.30
N LYS A 61 0.79 -3.98 13.08
CA LYS A 61 1.70 -2.86 12.84
C LYS A 61 0.99 -1.50 12.72
N GLY A 62 -0.34 -1.48 12.86
CA GLY A 62 -1.12 -0.25 12.76
C GLY A 62 -1.26 0.28 11.34
N LEU A 63 -1.01 -0.55 10.33
CA LEU A 63 -1.07 -0.15 8.92
C LEU A 63 -2.46 -0.33 8.30
N PHE A 64 -3.27 -1.17 8.91
CA PHE A 64 -4.58 -1.50 8.36
C PHE A 64 -5.52 -0.31 8.41
N GLY A 65 -6.09 0.03 7.25
CA GLY A 65 -7.07 1.10 7.17
C GLY A 65 -6.50 2.52 7.23
N LEU A 66 -5.19 2.70 7.00
CA LEU A 66 -4.58 4.03 7.00
C LEU A 66 -4.97 4.89 5.80
N SER A 67 -5.30 4.29 4.67
CA SER A 67 -5.76 5.04 3.50
C SER A 67 -7.13 5.62 3.76
N LYS A 68 -7.28 6.93 3.61
CA LYS A 68 -8.54 7.63 3.84
C LYS A 68 -8.89 8.50 2.65
N LYS A 69 -10.16 8.56 2.32
CA LYS A 69 -10.68 9.52 1.35
C LYS A 69 -11.01 10.81 2.09
N SER A 70 -10.64 11.92 1.50
CA SER A 70 -10.90 13.23 2.05
C SER A 70 -11.08 14.23 0.91
N LYS A 71 -11.29 15.48 1.23
CA LYS A 71 -11.47 16.54 0.24
C LYS A 71 -10.51 17.68 0.56
N ILE A 72 -10.07 18.35 -0.51
CA ILE A 72 -9.33 19.61 -0.37
C ILE A 72 -10.31 20.67 0.08
N SER A 73 -9.92 21.47 1.06
CA SER A 73 -10.71 22.59 1.56
C SER A 73 -9.88 23.86 1.58
N TYR A 74 -10.47 24.96 2.08
CA TYR A 74 -9.74 26.22 2.22
C TYR A 74 -9.51 26.53 3.68
N SER A 75 -8.35 27.14 3.94
CA SER A 75 -8.08 27.83 5.20
C SER A 75 -7.58 29.22 4.82
N GLY A 76 -8.40 30.25 5.04
CA GLY A 76 -8.14 31.57 4.49
C GLY A 76 -8.14 31.52 2.96
N ASN A 77 -7.07 31.98 2.33
CA ASN A 77 -6.90 31.95 0.86
C ASN A 77 -6.11 30.75 0.38
N SER A 78 -5.78 29.82 1.26
CA SER A 78 -4.95 28.69 0.91
C SER A 78 -5.75 27.39 0.84
N LEU A 79 -5.42 26.56 -0.13
CA LEU A 79 -5.93 25.20 -0.16
C LEU A 79 -5.30 24.40 0.99
N MET A 80 -6.07 23.53 1.61
CA MET A 80 -5.52 22.70 2.67
C MET A 80 -6.01 21.27 2.56
N VAL A 81 -5.20 20.36 3.11
CA VAL A 81 -5.51 18.95 3.27
C VAL A 81 -5.39 18.64 4.77
N ARG A 82 -6.41 18.01 5.33
CA ARG A 82 -6.34 17.56 6.72
C ARG A 82 -5.66 16.20 6.79
N ILE A 83 -4.72 16.07 7.71
CA ILE A 83 -4.06 14.80 7.97
C ILE A 83 -4.96 13.99 8.90
N PRO A 84 -5.42 12.79 8.46
CA PRO A 84 -6.23 11.95 9.33
C PRO A 84 -5.50 11.60 10.62
N GLU A 85 -6.23 11.56 11.72
CA GLU A 85 -5.65 11.28 13.04
C GLU A 85 -4.88 9.97 13.09
N GLN A 86 -5.38 8.92 12.43
CA GLN A 86 -4.72 7.63 12.40
C GLN A 86 -3.35 7.70 11.75
N ILE A 87 -3.21 8.48 10.67
CA ILE A 87 -1.93 8.68 9.99
C ILE A 87 -1.00 9.50 10.88
N ALA A 88 -1.50 10.56 11.48
CA ALA A 88 -0.70 11.40 12.38
C ALA A 88 -0.17 10.59 13.56
N THR A 89 -0.99 9.74 14.15
CA THR A 89 -0.59 8.86 15.25
C THR A 89 0.45 7.84 14.80
N PHE A 90 0.21 7.19 13.66
CA PHE A 90 1.14 6.19 13.12
C PHE A 90 2.53 6.79 12.85
N MET A 91 2.57 8.00 12.31
CA MET A 91 3.81 8.68 11.97
C MET A 91 4.40 9.51 13.11
N HIS A 92 3.73 9.56 14.26
CA HIS A 92 4.14 10.39 15.40
C HIS A 92 4.30 11.86 15.03
N LEU A 93 3.37 12.37 14.22
CA LEU A 93 3.40 13.77 13.80
C LEU A 93 3.07 14.69 14.96
N LYS A 94 3.80 15.78 15.06
CA LYS A 94 3.62 16.79 16.10
C LYS A 94 3.47 18.16 15.47
N LYS A 95 2.76 19.05 16.17
CA LYS A 95 2.72 20.45 15.82
C LYS A 95 4.15 20.99 15.69
N GLU A 96 4.38 21.82 14.68
CA GLU A 96 5.66 22.46 14.44
C GLU A 96 6.76 21.56 13.87
N ASN A 97 6.43 20.31 13.52
CA ASN A 97 7.38 19.52 12.70
C ASN A 97 7.66 20.26 11.38
N GLY A 98 8.92 20.35 11.01
CA GLY A 98 9.28 20.86 9.69
C GLY A 98 8.85 19.87 8.61
N ILE A 99 8.43 20.38 7.47
CA ILE A 99 8.03 19.55 6.35
C ILE A 99 8.60 20.12 5.05
N ILE A 100 8.82 19.24 4.09
CA ILE A 100 9.16 19.60 2.72
C ILE A 100 8.08 19.04 1.81
N ILE A 101 7.50 19.87 0.97
CA ILE A 101 6.42 19.47 0.08
C ILE A 101 6.90 19.63 -1.37
N HIS A 102 6.72 18.59 -2.19
CA HIS A 102 7.01 18.68 -3.62
C HIS A 102 5.99 17.84 -4.41
N PRO A 103 5.71 18.25 -5.66
CA PRO A 103 4.84 17.45 -6.51
C PRO A 103 5.57 16.22 -7.02
N GLU A 104 4.78 15.20 -7.34
CA GLU A 104 5.28 14.01 -8.03
C GLU A 104 4.32 13.74 -9.18
N GLY A 105 4.62 14.30 -10.34
CA GLY A 105 3.68 14.36 -11.44
C GLY A 105 2.63 15.46 -11.21
N ARG A 106 1.45 15.31 -11.82
CA ARG A 106 0.39 16.33 -11.75
C ARG A 106 -0.77 15.98 -10.81
N ASN A 107 -0.85 14.74 -10.37
CA ASN A 107 -1.98 14.28 -9.55
C ASN A 107 -1.56 13.78 -8.18
N LYS A 108 -0.32 14.01 -7.80
CA LYS A 108 0.23 13.51 -6.54
C LYS A 108 1.28 14.49 -6.02
N PHE A 109 1.34 14.65 -4.70
CA PHE A 109 2.43 15.37 -4.07
C PHE A 109 2.91 14.62 -2.84
N VAL A 110 4.14 14.86 -2.47
CA VAL A 110 4.80 14.20 -1.35
C VAL A 110 5.09 15.22 -0.27
N VAL A 111 4.80 14.85 0.96
CA VAL A 111 5.14 15.63 2.14
C VAL A 111 6.15 14.82 2.95
N GLU A 112 7.36 15.34 3.09
CA GLU A 112 8.39 14.70 3.90
C GLU A 112 8.47 15.41 5.24
N ILE A 113 8.57 14.63 6.30
CA ILE A 113 8.70 15.16 7.66
C ILE A 113 10.20 15.29 7.98
N GLU A 114 10.61 16.48 8.37
CA GLU A 114 11.98 16.69 8.83
C GLU A 114 12.14 16.16 10.25
N ALA A 115 13.18 15.38 10.44
CA ALA A 115 13.47 14.82 11.76
C ALA A 115 14.03 15.86 12.72
#